data_8d187240036dc174fd840c7f298cf43a
#
_entry.id   8d187240036dc174fd840c7f298cf43a
#
_cell.length_a   1.000
_cell.length_b   1.000
_cell.length_c   1.000
_cell.angle_alpha   90.00
_cell.angle_beta   90.00
_cell.angle_gamma   90.00
#
_symmetry.space_group_name_H-M   'P 1'
#
loop_
_entity.id
_entity.type
_entity.pdbx_description
1 polymer ?
#
loop_
_entity_poly.entity_id
_entity_poly.type
_entity_poly.pdbx_seq_one_letter_code
_entity_poly.pdbx_strand_id
1 'polypeptide(L)' 'MLKVTQIRSTIATKPKHRGTLRALGLRGIGQSNVLPDRPEIHGMIARVPHLVKVEEV' A
#
# COMPACT_ATOMS: atom_id res chain seq x y z
N MET A 1 6.68 12.92 -3.78
CA MET A 1 5.89 12.07 -2.88
C MET A 1 5.29 10.91 -3.65
N LEU A 2 4.92 9.86 -2.98
CA LEU A 2 4.36 8.67 -3.61
C LEU A 2 2.87 8.57 -3.32
N LYS A 3 2.07 8.40 -4.36
CA LYS A 3 0.64 8.11 -4.22
C LYS A 3 0.45 6.60 -4.35
N VAL A 4 0.04 5.97 -3.27
CA VAL A 4 -0.18 4.52 -3.20
C VAL A 4 -1.68 4.27 -3.20
N THR A 5 -2.16 3.49 -4.16
CA THR A 5 -3.57 3.17 -4.31
C THR A 5 -3.77 1.66 -4.18
N GLN A 6 -4.72 1.26 -3.34
CA GLN A 6 -5.06 -0.15 -3.21
C GLN A 6 -5.90 -0.59 -4.41
N ILE A 7 -5.42 -1.59 -5.13
CA ILE A 7 -6.09 -2.08 -6.35
C ILE A 7 -6.76 -3.44 -6.17
N ARG A 8 -6.49 -4.14 -5.06
CA ARG A 8 -7.09 -5.46 -4.78
C ARG A 8 -7.54 -5.56 -3.34
N SER A 9 -8.55 -6.41 -3.11
CA SER A 9 -9.05 -6.68 -1.77
C SER A 9 -8.02 -7.41 -0.90
N THR A 10 -8.04 -7.11 0.40
CA THR A 10 -7.21 -7.79 1.40
C THR A 10 -7.87 -9.06 1.95
N ILE A 11 -9.09 -9.38 1.54
CA ILE A 11 -9.87 -10.49 2.11
C ILE A 11 -9.15 -11.82 1.96
N ALA A 12 -8.51 -12.06 0.81
CA ALA A 12 -7.80 -13.29 0.51
C ALA A 12 -6.30 -13.20 0.78
N THR A 13 -5.82 -12.15 1.42
CA THR A 13 -4.39 -11.96 1.68
C THR A 13 -3.99 -12.43 3.07
N LYS A 14 -2.69 -12.65 3.25
CA LYS A 14 -2.14 -13.01 4.56
C LYS A 14 -2.29 -11.84 5.54
N PRO A 15 -2.44 -12.11 6.86
CA PRO A 15 -2.54 -11.05 7.87
C PRO A 15 -1.39 -10.04 7.83
N LYS A 16 -0.20 -10.47 7.47
CA LYS A 16 0.96 -9.57 7.33
C LYS A 16 0.73 -8.48 6.29
N HIS A 17 0.07 -8.83 5.17
CA HIS A 17 -0.24 -7.88 4.12
C HIS A 17 -1.26 -6.85 4.58
N ARG A 18 -2.24 -7.29 5.37
CA ARG A 18 -3.23 -6.37 5.96
C ARG A 18 -2.56 -5.34 6.86
N GLY A 19 -1.63 -5.79 7.69
CA GLY A 19 -0.88 -4.90 8.57
C GLY A 19 -0.07 -3.89 7.78
N THR A 20 0.57 -4.31 6.70
CA THR A 20 1.33 -3.43 5.82
C THR A 20 0.43 -2.38 5.16
N LEU A 21 -0.73 -2.80 4.63
CA LEU A 21 -1.68 -1.87 4.03
C LEU A 21 -2.25 -0.89 5.04
N ARG A 22 -2.53 -1.34 6.26
CA ARG A 22 -2.98 -0.46 7.34
C ARG A 22 -1.91 0.58 7.68
N ALA A 23 -0.65 0.17 7.73
CA ALA A 23 0.46 1.09 7.98
C ALA A 23 0.59 2.13 6.86
N LEU A 24 0.24 1.76 5.63
CA LEU A 24 0.19 2.69 4.50
C LEU A 24 -1.06 3.58 4.51
N GLY A 25 -2.01 3.32 5.42
CA GLY A 25 -3.25 4.08 5.50
C GLY A 25 -4.33 3.61 4.55
N LEU A 26 -4.20 2.40 3.99
CA LEU A 26 -5.16 1.85 3.02
C LEU A 26 -6.07 0.84 3.70
N ARG A 27 -7.37 1.01 3.54
CA ARG A 27 -8.37 0.17 4.19
C ARG A 27 -9.31 -0.54 3.22
N GLY A 28 -9.30 -0.19 1.96
CA GLY A 28 -10.19 -0.79 0.97
C GLY A 28 -9.75 -0.51 -0.45
N ILE A 29 -10.34 -1.26 -1.38
CA ILE A 29 -10.05 -1.09 -2.81
C ILE A 29 -10.41 0.33 -3.23
N GLY A 30 -9.55 0.94 -4.04
CA GLY A 30 -9.75 2.28 -4.55
C GLY A 30 -9.29 3.39 -3.62
N GLN A 31 -8.95 3.08 -2.37
CA GLN A 31 -8.38 4.08 -1.49
C GLN A 31 -6.94 4.37 -1.85
N SER A 32 -6.55 5.62 -1.70
CA SER A 32 -5.19 6.05 -1.96
C SER A 32 -4.68 6.92 -0.82
N ASN A 33 -3.37 6.97 -0.69
CA ASN A 33 -2.72 7.82 0.29
C ASN A 33 -1.42 8.37 -0.32
N VAL A 34 -1.11 9.60 0.00
CA VAL A 34 0.14 10.23 -0.44
C VAL A 34 1.14 10.17 0.70
N LEU A 35 2.27 9.55 0.44
CA LEU A 35 3.29 9.27 1.44
C LEU A 35 4.63 9.84 1.01
N PRO A 36 5.51 10.19 1.96
CA PRO A 36 6.85 10.65 1.61
C PRO A 36 7.65 9.53 0.96
N ASP A 37 8.53 9.91 0.03
CA ASP A 37 9.43 8.98 -0.63
C ASP A 37 10.60 8.68 0.31
N ARG A 38 10.45 7.65 1.14
CA ARG A 38 11.42 7.23 2.13
C ARG A 38 11.69 5.73 2.01
N PRO A 39 12.88 5.26 2.44
CA PRO A 39 13.23 3.84 2.39
C PRO A 39 12.22 2.92 3.08
N GLU A 40 11.70 3.32 4.25
CA GLU A 40 10.71 2.51 4.97
C GLU A 40 9.40 2.36 4.19
N ILE A 41 9.01 3.41 3.46
CA ILE A 41 7.80 3.36 2.63
C ILE A 41 8.02 2.41 1.45
N HIS A 42 9.18 2.48 0.80
CA HIS A 42 9.53 1.54 -0.26
C HIS A 42 9.56 0.10 0.23
N GLY A 43 10.05 -0.12 1.45
CA GLY A 43 10.04 -1.46 2.05
C GLY A 43 8.65 -2.00 2.27
N MET A 44 7.70 -1.16 2.73
CA MET A 44 6.32 -1.56 2.90
C MET A 44 5.63 -1.86 1.56
N ILE A 45 5.85 -1.04 0.57
CA ILE A 45 5.28 -1.23 -0.77
C ILE A 45 5.81 -2.54 -1.39
N ALA A 46 7.09 -2.83 -1.20
CA ALA A 46 7.71 -4.04 -1.73
C ALA A 46 7.11 -5.33 -1.15
N ARG A 47 6.47 -5.25 0.00
CA ARG A 47 5.79 -6.39 0.62
C ARG A 47 4.43 -6.71 -0.02
N VAL A 48 3.81 -5.72 -0.64
CA VAL A 48 2.46 -5.85 -1.20
C VAL A 48 2.37 -5.31 -2.63
N PRO A 49 3.34 -5.63 -3.52
CA PRO A 49 3.36 -5.03 -4.85
C PRO A 49 2.15 -5.44 -5.71
N HIS A 50 1.55 -6.59 -5.40
CA HIS A 50 0.38 -7.12 -6.12
C HIS A 50 -0.94 -6.53 -5.64
N LEU A 51 -0.92 -5.76 -4.54
CA LEU A 51 -2.13 -5.21 -3.94
C LEU A 51 -2.27 -3.70 -4.15
N VAL A 52 -1.21 -3.04 -4.55
CA VAL A 52 -1.17 -1.59 -4.66
C VAL A 52 -0.54 -1.14 -5.98
N LYS A 53 -0.92 0.06 -6.39
CA LYS A 53 -0.30 0.77 -7.50
C LYS A 53 0.35 2.02 -6.93
N VAL A 54 1.59 2.29 -7.34
CA VAL A 54 2.35 3.44 -6.87
C VAL A 54 2.56 4.41 -8.01
N GLU A 55 2.30 5.67 -7.75
CA GLU A 55 2.56 6.77 -8.69
C GLU A 55 3.34 7.85 -7.99
N GLU A 56 4.27 8.47 -8.71
CA GLU A 56 4.97 9.63 -8.20
C GLU A 56 4.15 10.90 -8.47
N VAL A 57 3.97 11.69 -7.44
CA VAL A 57 3.19 12.94 -7.50
C VAL A 57 3.97 14.10 -6.92
#